data_d9c408e0af0d82eaa8462d256ada3d76
#
_entry.id   d9c408e0af0d82eaa8462d256ada3d76
#
_cell.length_a   1.000
_cell.length_b   1.000
_cell.length_c   1.000
_cell.angle_alpha   90.00
_cell.angle_beta   90.00
_cell.angle_gamma   90.00
#
_symmetry.space_group_name_H-M   'P 1'
#
loop_
_entity.id
_entity.type
_entity.pdbx_description
1 polymer ?
#
loop_
_entity_poly.entity_id
_entity_poly.type
_entity_poly.pdbx_seq_one_letter_code
_entity_poly.pdbx_strand_id
1 'polypeptide(L)'
;MLFRSCSRDLSIPGVDLDGVHKGIDFLLNVNLGYKFTIGKKVIVIGGGNVAMDVARSAAREVVRQHVAGVEDLEPSEENVSAVATKEMVDVSLSALRLGAQEVHLVCLEKREEMPAALEEIEEAETEGIVMHPGLGPKRMIGKDGKVVALETLKTKWVFDQNRRFNPAFYENSETQLECDTVIMAVGQAPNLSFLKPEDGVEVSPRGLIAVNPQTLMTSANGIFGGGDCVFGPRLIIDSVADGKRAAVGIDEFLRGRKHPEPVIEVEVFKRHSMPLDLLDITRPDIPMLPLERRTGVTEVEVGYDAASAVEEAQRCLHCWVNTVFEGSPEDGSMCILCGGCVDVCPERCLELVSLDRIQFEPETVQQIREHQELFGVELDEVAADELGIVTGSAMLKDETRCIRCGLCAMRCPVGTITMESYNLVSAEPTGLISIESIDGPFRPKAPAMAGGPK
;
A
#
# COMPACT_ATOMS: atom_id res chain seq x y z
N MET A 1 -3.23 -18.96 15.61
CA MET A 1 -4.62 -18.93 15.15
C MET A 1 -4.66 -18.20 13.82
N LEU A 2 -5.07 -18.84 12.73
CA LEU A 2 -5.10 -18.22 11.41
C LEU A 2 -6.37 -17.37 11.28
N PHE A 3 -6.23 -16.05 11.32
CA PHE A 3 -7.30 -15.13 10.99
C PHE A 3 -7.51 -15.14 9.49
N ARG A 4 -8.71 -15.41 9.04
CA ARG A 4 -9.06 -15.33 7.62
C ARG A 4 -9.86 -14.05 7.39
N SER A 5 -9.42 -13.26 6.44
CA SER A 5 -10.29 -12.26 5.82
C SER A 5 -11.34 -12.98 4.96
N CYS A 6 -12.57 -12.51 5.00
CA CYS A 6 -13.65 -12.97 4.12
C CYS A 6 -13.95 -11.88 3.09
N SER A 7 -14.27 -12.28 1.87
CA SER A 7 -14.83 -11.36 0.88
C SER A 7 -16.14 -10.78 1.41
N ARG A 8 -16.34 -9.49 1.19
CA ARG A 8 -17.65 -8.88 1.41
C ARG A 8 -18.63 -9.35 0.36
N ASP A 9 -19.89 -9.50 0.74
CA ASP A 9 -20.96 -9.83 -0.17
C ASP A 9 -21.62 -8.58 -0.73
N LEU A 10 -22.04 -8.65 -1.99
CA LEU A 10 -22.92 -7.66 -2.60
C LEU A 10 -24.37 -8.04 -2.31
N SER A 11 -25.16 -7.09 -1.82
CA SER A 11 -26.60 -7.30 -1.60
C SER A 11 -27.39 -6.92 -2.85
N ILE A 12 -27.11 -7.59 -3.96
CA ILE A 12 -27.83 -7.41 -5.24
C ILE A 12 -28.46 -8.73 -5.72
N PRO A 13 -29.53 -8.69 -6.51
CA PRO A 13 -30.15 -9.90 -7.05
C PRO A 13 -29.19 -10.70 -7.93
N GLY A 14 -29.20 -12.03 -7.79
CA GLY A 14 -28.46 -12.94 -8.64
C GLY A 14 -27.07 -13.34 -8.17
N VAL A 15 -26.65 -12.94 -6.97
CA VAL A 15 -25.35 -13.32 -6.40
C VAL A 15 -25.19 -14.82 -6.15
N ASP A 16 -26.32 -15.55 -6.05
CA ASP A 16 -26.36 -17.01 -5.82
C ASP A 16 -26.35 -17.84 -7.12
N LEU A 17 -26.24 -17.20 -8.27
CA LEU A 17 -26.18 -17.88 -9.55
C LEU A 17 -24.87 -18.65 -9.72
N ASP A 18 -24.96 -19.82 -10.38
CA ASP A 18 -23.75 -20.53 -10.81
C ASP A 18 -22.91 -19.67 -11.74
N GLY A 19 -21.57 -19.67 -11.56
CA GLY A 19 -20.64 -18.77 -12.23
C GLY A 19 -20.37 -17.46 -11.48
N VAL A 20 -20.98 -17.24 -10.30
CA VAL A 20 -20.68 -16.10 -9.43
C VAL A 20 -19.74 -16.52 -8.30
N HIS A 21 -18.59 -15.86 -8.18
CA HIS A 21 -17.52 -16.23 -7.26
C HIS A 21 -17.07 -15.05 -6.40
N LYS A 22 -16.44 -15.37 -5.27
CA LYS A 22 -15.77 -14.38 -4.38
C LYS A 22 -14.29 -14.26 -4.74
N GLY A 23 -13.76 -13.05 -4.82
CA GLY A 23 -12.39 -12.78 -5.28
C GLY A 23 -11.32 -13.45 -4.44
N ILE A 24 -11.47 -13.46 -3.10
CA ILE A 24 -10.50 -14.12 -2.22
C ILE A 24 -10.51 -15.64 -2.39
N ASP A 25 -11.70 -16.23 -2.51
CA ASP A 25 -11.80 -17.68 -2.69
C ASP A 25 -11.22 -18.10 -4.05
N PHE A 26 -11.43 -17.26 -5.08
CA PHE A 26 -10.80 -17.43 -6.38
C PHE A 26 -9.27 -17.37 -6.28
N LEU A 27 -8.70 -16.27 -5.75
CA LEU A 27 -7.26 -16.11 -5.63
C LEU A 27 -6.62 -17.21 -4.77
N LEU A 28 -7.27 -17.61 -3.68
CA LEU A 28 -6.78 -18.68 -2.82
C LEU A 28 -6.69 -20.01 -3.58
N ASN A 29 -7.73 -20.36 -4.35
CA ASN A 29 -7.73 -21.59 -5.12
C ASN A 29 -6.66 -21.59 -6.21
N VAL A 30 -6.54 -20.48 -6.96
CA VAL A 30 -5.52 -20.32 -8.00
C VAL A 30 -4.10 -20.43 -7.40
N ASN A 31 -3.82 -19.72 -6.30
CA ASN A 31 -2.50 -19.73 -5.66
C ASN A 31 -2.14 -21.08 -5.02
N LEU A 32 -3.11 -21.84 -4.57
CA LEU A 32 -2.90 -23.21 -4.07
C LEU A 32 -2.84 -24.27 -5.18
N GLY A 33 -2.95 -23.85 -6.44
CA GLY A 33 -2.90 -24.76 -7.60
C GLY A 33 -4.15 -25.63 -7.77
N TYR A 34 -5.27 -25.30 -7.09
CA TYR A 34 -6.52 -26.00 -7.32
C TYR A 34 -7.10 -25.63 -8.69
N LYS A 35 -7.69 -26.64 -9.36
CA LYS A 35 -8.41 -26.40 -10.61
C LYS A 35 -9.66 -25.56 -10.31
N PHE A 36 -9.66 -24.33 -10.79
CA PHE A 36 -10.80 -23.43 -10.74
C PHE A 36 -11.27 -23.18 -12.16
N THR A 37 -12.50 -23.55 -12.47
CA THR A 37 -13.04 -23.39 -13.82
C THR A 37 -13.73 -22.04 -13.92
N ILE A 38 -13.25 -21.18 -14.80
CA ILE A 38 -13.89 -19.93 -15.20
C ILE A 38 -14.34 -20.04 -16.65
N GLY A 39 -15.33 -19.26 -17.00
CA GLY A 39 -15.88 -19.25 -18.35
C GLY A 39 -15.04 -18.41 -19.32
N LYS A 40 -15.64 -18.02 -20.45
CA LYS A 40 -14.97 -17.29 -21.52
C LYS A 40 -15.06 -15.78 -21.37
N LYS A 41 -16.12 -15.28 -20.74
CA LYS A 41 -16.36 -13.86 -20.51
C LYS A 41 -16.45 -13.62 -19.02
N VAL A 42 -15.40 -13.09 -18.45
CA VAL A 42 -15.27 -12.87 -17.01
C VAL A 42 -15.48 -11.39 -16.69
N ILE A 43 -16.33 -11.10 -15.72
CA ILE A 43 -16.46 -9.75 -15.14
C ILE A 43 -15.94 -9.77 -13.70
N VAL A 44 -14.99 -8.91 -13.40
CA VAL A 44 -14.52 -8.63 -12.03
C VAL A 44 -15.16 -7.34 -11.54
N ILE A 45 -15.76 -7.38 -10.35
CA ILE A 45 -16.39 -6.20 -9.72
C ILE A 45 -15.50 -5.70 -8.59
N GLY A 46 -14.97 -4.48 -8.71
CA GLY A 46 -14.14 -3.81 -7.73
C GLY A 46 -13.12 -2.87 -8.36
N GLY A 47 -12.60 -1.90 -7.59
CA GLY A 47 -11.64 -0.88 -8.06
C GLY A 47 -10.34 -0.81 -7.27
N GLY A 48 -10.10 -1.70 -6.29
CA GLY A 48 -8.88 -1.76 -5.48
C GLY A 48 -7.85 -2.76 -6.00
N ASN A 49 -6.64 -2.78 -5.42
CA ASN A 49 -5.55 -3.69 -5.82
C ASN A 49 -5.98 -5.16 -5.88
N VAL A 50 -6.78 -5.64 -4.91
CA VAL A 50 -7.32 -7.02 -4.94
C VAL A 50 -8.17 -7.28 -6.18
N ALA A 51 -8.89 -6.28 -6.69
CA ALA A 51 -9.67 -6.43 -7.91
C ALA A 51 -8.77 -6.51 -9.14
N MET A 52 -7.65 -5.76 -9.17
CA MET A 52 -6.62 -5.87 -10.21
C MET A 52 -5.99 -7.27 -10.21
N ASP A 53 -5.58 -7.77 -9.04
CA ASP A 53 -5.01 -9.11 -8.89
C ASP A 53 -6.00 -10.21 -9.35
N VAL A 54 -7.27 -10.08 -8.99
CA VAL A 54 -8.33 -11.01 -9.42
C VAL A 54 -8.50 -10.97 -10.93
N ALA A 55 -8.53 -9.78 -11.54
CA ALA A 55 -8.72 -9.63 -12.98
C ALA A 55 -7.52 -10.19 -13.78
N ARG A 56 -6.30 -9.87 -13.34
CA ARG A 56 -5.06 -10.38 -13.95
C ARG A 56 -4.94 -11.91 -13.79
N SER A 57 -5.26 -12.42 -12.59
CA SER A 57 -5.26 -13.88 -12.34
C SER A 57 -6.32 -14.59 -13.18
N ALA A 58 -7.51 -14.00 -13.37
CA ALA A 58 -8.53 -14.53 -14.24
C ALA A 58 -8.08 -14.55 -15.70
N ALA A 59 -7.47 -13.49 -16.21
CA ALA A 59 -6.93 -13.43 -17.56
C ALA A 59 -5.87 -14.52 -17.80
N ARG A 60 -4.95 -14.71 -16.85
CA ARG A 60 -3.89 -15.72 -16.92
C ARG A 60 -4.41 -17.14 -16.78
N GLU A 61 -5.43 -17.38 -15.95
CA GLU A 61 -6.07 -18.68 -15.77
C GLU A 61 -6.83 -19.12 -17.04
N VAL A 62 -7.41 -18.16 -17.72
CA VAL A 62 -8.05 -18.34 -18.99
C VAL A 62 -7.05 -18.84 -20.06
N VAL A 63 -5.89 -18.22 -20.17
CA VAL A 63 -4.81 -18.67 -21.06
C VAL A 63 -4.37 -20.08 -20.69
N ARG A 64 -4.18 -20.37 -19.40
CA ARG A 64 -3.77 -21.69 -18.91
C ARG A 64 -4.76 -22.80 -19.29
N GLN A 65 -6.06 -22.56 -19.17
CA GLN A 65 -7.09 -23.56 -19.49
C GLN A 65 -7.15 -23.90 -20.99
N HIS A 66 -6.81 -22.93 -21.85
CA HIS A 66 -6.72 -23.16 -23.29
C HIS A 66 -5.50 -23.99 -23.68
N VAL A 67 -4.36 -23.70 -23.09
CA VAL A 67 -3.10 -24.44 -23.33
C VAL A 67 -3.20 -25.87 -22.83
N ALA A 68 -3.81 -26.10 -21.67
CA ALA A 68 -3.99 -27.45 -21.11
C ALA A 68 -4.96 -28.34 -21.94
N GLY A 69 -5.83 -27.75 -22.76
CA GLY A 69 -6.72 -28.49 -23.67
C GLY A 69 -6.01 -29.08 -24.91
N VAL A 70 -4.71 -28.78 -25.09
CA VAL A 70 -3.91 -29.21 -26.23
C VAL A 70 -2.91 -30.34 -25.87
N GLU A 71 -2.75 -30.69 -24.59
CA GLU A 71 -1.69 -31.63 -24.19
C GLU A 71 -2.07 -32.74 -23.22
N ASP A 72 -1.93 -33.97 -23.76
CA ASP A 72 -1.35 -35.13 -23.09
C ASP A 72 0.08 -35.37 -23.64
N LEU A 73 1.02 -34.45 -23.38
CA LEU A 73 2.43 -34.66 -23.71
C LEU A 73 3.24 -34.65 -22.40
N GLU A 74 3.84 -35.79 -22.11
CA GLU A 74 4.78 -35.94 -20.99
C GLU A 74 5.99 -34.99 -21.14
N PRO A 75 6.36 -34.19 -20.14
CA PRO A 75 7.48 -33.26 -20.23
C PRO A 75 8.81 -34.05 -20.12
N SER A 76 9.61 -34.09 -21.20
CA SER A 76 11.01 -34.42 -21.11
C SER A 76 11.86 -33.16 -21.04
N GLU A 77 12.82 -33.13 -20.09
CA GLU A 77 13.63 -31.93 -19.78
C GLU A 77 14.42 -31.34 -20.98
N GLU A 78 14.68 -32.09 -22.02
CA GLU A 78 15.40 -31.64 -23.24
C GLU A 78 14.48 -30.90 -24.23
N ASN A 79 13.16 -31.12 -24.21
CA ASN A 79 12.25 -30.54 -25.17
C ASN A 79 11.61 -29.23 -24.69
N VAL A 80 11.69 -28.93 -23.39
CA VAL A 80 11.02 -27.75 -22.78
C VAL A 80 11.64 -26.43 -23.23
N SER A 81 12.95 -26.40 -23.55
CA SER A 81 13.63 -25.14 -23.90
C SER A 81 13.49 -24.70 -25.36
N ALA A 82 13.34 -25.60 -26.30
CA ALA A 82 13.36 -25.25 -27.72
C ALA A 82 11.97 -25.24 -28.40
N VAL A 83 11.08 -26.13 -27.97
CA VAL A 83 9.72 -26.25 -28.56
C VAL A 83 8.76 -25.28 -27.86
N ALA A 84 8.86 -25.09 -26.55
CA ALA A 84 8.01 -24.20 -25.78
C ALA A 84 8.09 -22.72 -26.21
N THR A 85 9.23 -22.28 -26.77
CA THR A 85 9.42 -20.87 -27.14
C THR A 85 8.72 -20.47 -28.44
N LYS A 86 8.57 -21.37 -29.38
CA LYS A 86 8.03 -21.05 -30.72
C LYS A 86 6.55 -21.43 -30.88
N GLU A 87 6.15 -22.56 -30.30
CA GLU A 87 4.76 -23.04 -30.40
C GLU A 87 3.84 -22.38 -29.39
N MET A 88 4.33 -21.97 -28.18
CA MET A 88 3.53 -21.21 -27.21
C MET A 88 3.21 -19.79 -27.69
N VAL A 89 4.09 -19.14 -28.44
CA VAL A 89 3.81 -17.82 -29.03
C VAL A 89 2.70 -17.96 -30.09
N ASP A 90 2.74 -19.00 -30.91
CA ASP A 90 1.71 -19.28 -31.92
C ASP A 90 0.37 -19.69 -31.30
N VAL A 91 0.36 -20.43 -30.20
CA VAL A 91 -0.85 -20.88 -29.50
C VAL A 91 -1.51 -19.74 -28.76
N SER A 92 -0.75 -18.87 -28.08
CA SER A 92 -1.28 -17.70 -27.38
C SER A 92 -1.83 -16.66 -28.36
N LEU A 93 -1.14 -16.40 -29.45
CA LEU A 93 -1.62 -15.54 -30.55
C LEU A 93 -2.79 -16.19 -31.31
N SER A 94 -2.82 -17.51 -31.43
CA SER A 94 -3.92 -18.24 -32.02
C SER A 94 -5.15 -18.28 -31.09
N ALA A 95 -4.96 -18.38 -29.77
CA ALA A 95 -6.04 -18.27 -28.79
C ALA A 95 -6.68 -16.88 -28.80
N LEU A 96 -5.89 -15.81 -28.87
CA LEU A 96 -6.38 -14.44 -29.08
C LEU A 96 -7.10 -14.29 -30.43
N ARG A 97 -6.63 -14.94 -31.49
CA ARG A 97 -7.27 -14.94 -32.82
C ARG A 97 -8.53 -15.79 -32.89
N LEU A 98 -8.71 -16.77 -32.02
CA LEU A 98 -9.91 -17.64 -31.95
C LEU A 98 -11.04 -17.05 -31.08
N GLY A 99 -10.95 -15.79 -30.65
CA GLY A 99 -11.98 -15.10 -29.88
C GLY A 99 -12.06 -15.60 -28.42
N ALA A 100 -10.95 -16.00 -27.89
CA ALA A 100 -10.82 -16.29 -26.47
C ALA A 100 -10.75 -14.99 -25.69
N GLN A 101 -11.79 -14.66 -25.02
CA GLN A 101 -11.85 -14.43 -23.58
C GLN A 101 -11.55 -13.01 -23.17
N GLU A 102 -12.64 -12.33 -22.95
CA GLU A 102 -12.65 -10.97 -22.46
C GLU A 102 -12.73 -11.02 -20.93
N VAL A 103 -11.77 -10.40 -20.28
CA VAL A 103 -11.85 -10.06 -18.84
C VAL A 103 -12.20 -8.59 -18.73
N HIS A 104 -13.32 -8.31 -18.10
CA HIS A 104 -13.81 -6.96 -17.85
C HIS A 104 -13.68 -6.64 -16.37
N LEU A 105 -13.29 -5.42 -16.02
CA LEU A 105 -13.31 -4.91 -14.66
C LEU A 105 -14.30 -3.76 -14.55
N VAL A 106 -15.26 -3.91 -13.64
CA VAL A 106 -16.33 -2.94 -13.37
C VAL A 106 -16.10 -2.33 -11.99
N CYS A 107 -16.02 -1.00 -11.89
CA CYS A 107 -15.87 -0.30 -10.61
C CYS A 107 -16.73 0.97 -10.54
N LEU A 108 -17.08 1.35 -9.31
CA LEU A 108 -17.88 2.53 -9.00
C LEU A 108 -17.15 3.83 -9.31
N GLU A 109 -15.86 3.84 -9.05
CA GLU A 109 -14.96 4.97 -9.16
C GLU A 109 -14.69 5.30 -10.63
N LYS A 110 -14.39 6.55 -10.92
CA LYS A 110 -13.76 6.93 -12.18
C LYS A 110 -12.31 6.45 -12.17
N ARG A 111 -11.69 6.39 -13.37
CA ARG A 111 -10.32 5.88 -13.49
C ARG A 111 -9.33 6.58 -12.56
N GLU A 112 -9.45 7.91 -12.45
CA GLU A 112 -8.58 8.76 -11.61
C GLU A 112 -8.89 8.65 -10.11
N GLU A 113 -10.04 8.09 -9.75
CA GLU A 113 -10.52 7.94 -8.38
C GLU A 113 -10.40 6.50 -7.88
N MET A 114 -9.90 5.59 -8.72
CA MET A 114 -9.73 4.18 -8.35
C MET A 114 -8.73 4.03 -7.21
N PRO A 115 -9.04 3.24 -6.18
CA PRO A 115 -8.15 3.06 -5.03
C PRO A 115 -6.96 2.13 -5.31
N ALA A 116 -6.91 1.49 -6.47
CA ALA A 116 -5.76 0.70 -6.90
C ALA A 116 -4.56 1.60 -7.25
N ALA A 117 -3.35 1.09 -7.06
CA ALA A 117 -2.14 1.77 -7.50
C ALA A 117 -2.14 1.96 -9.02
N LEU A 118 -1.60 3.09 -9.49
CA LEU A 118 -1.61 3.42 -10.92
C LEU A 118 -0.89 2.36 -11.75
N GLU A 119 0.25 1.88 -11.24
CA GLU A 119 1.03 0.82 -11.86
C GLU A 119 0.21 -0.47 -12.05
N GLU A 120 -0.59 -0.86 -11.07
CA GLU A 120 -1.45 -2.04 -11.15
C GLU A 120 -2.58 -1.88 -12.19
N ILE A 121 -3.11 -0.67 -12.33
CA ILE A 121 -4.12 -0.35 -13.34
C ILE A 121 -3.49 -0.44 -14.75
N GLU A 122 -2.33 0.16 -14.95
CA GLU A 122 -1.61 0.15 -16.23
C GLU A 122 -1.17 -1.26 -16.65
N GLU A 123 -0.72 -2.06 -15.69
CA GLU A 123 -0.37 -3.45 -15.94
C GLU A 123 -1.60 -4.31 -16.30
N ALA A 124 -2.73 -4.09 -15.62
CA ALA A 124 -3.98 -4.76 -15.94
C ALA A 124 -4.46 -4.41 -17.37
N GLU A 125 -4.41 -3.15 -17.75
CA GLU A 125 -4.72 -2.69 -19.12
C GLU A 125 -3.75 -3.33 -20.15
N THR A 126 -2.45 -3.44 -19.80
CA THR A 126 -1.44 -4.08 -20.64
C THR A 126 -1.70 -5.58 -20.83
N GLU A 127 -2.21 -6.26 -19.81
CA GLU A 127 -2.63 -7.67 -19.89
C GLU A 127 -3.99 -7.86 -20.59
N GLY A 128 -4.56 -6.80 -21.17
CA GLY A 128 -5.77 -6.85 -22.01
C GLY A 128 -7.09 -6.80 -21.25
N ILE A 129 -7.07 -6.38 -19.98
CA ILE A 129 -8.29 -6.23 -19.19
C ILE A 129 -9.04 -4.97 -19.63
N VAL A 130 -10.33 -5.14 -19.96
CA VAL A 130 -11.19 -4.03 -20.38
C VAL A 130 -11.77 -3.34 -19.15
N MET A 131 -11.37 -2.10 -18.91
CA MET A 131 -11.83 -1.32 -17.77
C MET A 131 -13.19 -0.65 -18.03
N HIS A 132 -14.10 -0.73 -17.07
CA HIS A 132 -15.41 -0.05 -17.06
C HIS A 132 -15.54 0.81 -15.79
N PRO A 133 -14.84 1.93 -15.69
CA PRO A 133 -14.92 2.82 -14.54
C PRO A 133 -16.25 3.60 -14.55
N GLY A 134 -16.72 3.98 -13.36
CA GLY A 134 -17.95 4.72 -13.18
C GLY A 134 -19.22 3.92 -13.40
N LEU A 135 -19.14 2.60 -13.29
CA LEU A 135 -20.29 1.69 -13.36
C LEU A 135 -20.48 0.93 -12.05
N GLY A 136 -21.70 0.95 -11.53
CA GLY A 136 -22.09 0.18 -10.35
C GLY A 136 -22.93 -1.04 -10.72
N PRO A 137 -22.70 -2.20 -10.08
CA PRO A 137 -23.49 -3.40 -10.32
C PRO A 137 -24.92 -3.22 -9.76
N LYS A 138 -25.92 -3.50 -10.56
CA LYS A 138 -27.34 -3.43 -10.21
C LYS A 138 -27.92 -4.81 -9.88
N ARG A 139 -27.70 -5.77 -10.77
CA ARG A 139 -28.10 -7.17 -10.60
C ARG A 139 -27.34 -8.08 -11.56
N MET A 140 -27.25 -9.33 -11.22
CA MET A 140 -26.77 -10.38 -12.11
C MET A 140 -27.98 -11.04 -12.79
N ILE A 141 -27.89 -11.20 -14.10
CA ILE A 141 -28.96 -11.81 -14.92
C ILE A 141 -28.63 -13.27 -15.10
N GLY A 142 -29.58 -14.14 -14.73
CA GLY A 142 -29.43 -15.59 -14.84
C GLY A 142 -30.30 -16.21 -15.93
N LYS A 143 -29.79 -17.29 -16.50
CA LYS A 143 -30.56 -18.20 -17.35
C LYS A 143 -30.23 -19.63 -16.95
N ASP A 144 -31.26 -20.45 -16.73
CA ASP A 144 -31.10 -21.85 -16.32
C ASP A 144 -30.20 -22.05 -15.07
N GLY A 145 -30.28 -21.09 -14.12
CA GLY A 145 -29.51 -21.10 -12.89
C GLY A 145 -28.05 -20.58 -13.02
N LYS A 146 -27.59 -20.20 -14.21
CA LYS A 146 -26.26 -19.69 -14.49
C LYS A 146 -26.26 -18.19 -14.79
N VAL A 147 -25.22 -17.47 -14.43
CA VAL A 147 -25.04 -16.07 -14.81
C VAL A 147 -24.79 -15.95 -16.32
N VAL A 148 -25.47 -14.99 -16.96
CA VAL A 148 -25.33 -14.72 -18.39
C VAL A 148 -25.03 -13.25 -18.69
N ALA A 149 -25.29 -12.35 -17.76
CA ALA A 149 -24.92 -10.94 -17.88
C ALA A 149 -24.91 -10.25 -16.51
N LEU A 150 -24.17 -9.14 -16.42
CA LEU A 150 -24.21 -8.15 -15.35
C LEU A 150 -24.95 -6.92 -15.84
N GLU A 151 -26.02 -6.50 -15.18
CA GLU A 151 -26.66 -5.21 -15.38
C GLU A 151 -26.03 -4.19 -14.46
N THR A 152 -25.56 -3.07 -15.03
CA THR A 152 -24.89 -1.98 -14.33
C THR A 152 -25.63 -0.66 -14.48
N LEU A 153 -25.35 0.29 -13.60
CA LEU A 153 -25.81 1.68 -13.67
C LEU A 153 -24.62 2.63 -13.67
N LYS A 154 -24.72 3.78 -14.33
CA LYS A 154 -23.71 4.82 -14.25
C LYS A 154 -23.70 5.44 -12.85
N THR A 155 -22.51 5.54 -12.26
CA THR A 155 -22.27 6.12 -10.95
C THR A 155 -22.26 7.65 -11.03
N LYS A 156 -22.99 8.32 -10.13
CA LYS A 156 -22.96 9.78 -9.96
C LYS A 156 -21.79 10.18 -9.04
N TRP A 157 -21.72 9.54 -7.88
CA TRP A 157 -20.69 9.68 -6.86
C TRP A 157 -20.59 8.40 -6.06
N VAL A 158 -19.42 8.14 -5.49
CA VAL A 158 -19.15 6.98 -4.62
C VAL A 158 -19.29 7.36 -3.14
N PHE A 159 -18.82 8.56 -2.80
CA PHE A 159 -18.85 9.10 -1.43
C PHE A 159 -19.78 10.30 -1.33
N ASP A 160 -20.49 10.41 -0.23
CA ASP A 160 -21.33 11.57 0.07
C ASP A 160 -20.49 12.81 0.48
N GLN A 161 -21.18 13.93 0.76
CA GLN A 161 -20.53 15.19 1.18
C GLN A 161 -19.73 15.06 2.48
N ASN A 162 -20.03 14.04 3.30
CA ASN A 162 -19.32 13.74 4.54
C ASN A 162 -18.20 12.70 4.34
N ARG A 163 -17.80 12.41 3.09
CA ARG A 163 -16.83 11.38 2.71
C ARG A 163 -17.20 9.97 3.20
N ARG A 164 -18.49 9.66 3.39
CA ARG A 164 -18.98 8.33 3.71
C ARG A 164 -19.31 7.60 2.43
N PHE A 165 -18.95 6.33 2.36
CA PHE A 165 -19.31 5.45 1.25
C PHE A 165 -20.84 5.38 1.13
N ASN A 166 -21.39 6.01 0.09
CA ASN A 166 -22.80 6.10 -0.18
C ASN A 166 -23.02 6.32 -1.70
N PRO A 167 -22.79 5.29 -2.51
CA PRO A 167 -22.84 5.42 -3.96
C PRO A 167 -24.25 5.76 -4.45
N ALA A 168 -24.32 6.69 -5.40
CA ALA A 168 -25.55 7.06 -6.08
C ALA A 168 -25.40 6.87 -7.59
N PHE A 169 -26.51 6.57 -8.25
CA PHE A 169 -26.53 6.20 -9.64
C PHE A 169 -27.47 7.13 -10.45
N TYR A 170 -27.21 7.22 -11.76
CA TYR A 170 -28.10 7.87 -12.69
C TYR A 170 -29.28 6.95 -13.00
N GLU A 171 -30.48 7.49 -12.96
CA GLU A 171 -31.68 6.77 -13.38
C GLU A 171 -31.65 6.53 -14.90
N ASN A 172 -32.23 5.42 -15.34
CA ASN A 172 -32.32 5.02 -16.75
C ASN A 172 -30.94 4.97 -17.48
N SER A 173 -29.92 4.58 -16.74
CA SER A 173 -28.54 4.43 -17.26
C SER A 173 -28.07 2.98 -17.31
N GLU A 174 -29.04 2.05 -17.30
CA GLU A 174 -28.75 0.62 -17.31
C GLU A 174 -27.97 0.21 -18.54
N THR A 175 -26.93 -0.56 -18.31
CA THR A 175 -26.13 -1.21 -19.34
C THR A 175 -25.93 -2.67 -18.97
N GLN A 176 -26.03 -3.57 -19.94
CA GLN A 176 -25.81 -4.99 -19.73
C GLN A 176 -24.48 -5.38 -20.35
N LEU A 177 -23.65 -6.07 -19.57
CA LEU A 177 -22.39 -6.67 -19.98
C LEU A 177 -22.59 -8.19 -19.97
N GLU A 178 -22.46 -8.83 -21.11
CA GLU A 178 -22.55 -10.28 -21.22
C GLU A 178 -21.37 -10.94 -20.48
N CYS A 179 -21.65 -11.99 -19.74
CA CYS A 179 -20.65 -12.77 -19.03
C CYS A 179 -21.14 -14.18 -18.74
N ASP A 180 -20.23 -15.09 -18.52
CA ASP A 180 -20.50 -16.43 -18.00
C ASP A 180 -19.84 -16.65 -16.61
N THR A 181 -19.06 -15.71 -16.17
CA THR A 181 -18.42 -15.70 -14.86
C THR A 181 -18.40 -14.29 -14.28
N VAL A 182 -18.74 -14.15 -13.00
CA VAL A 182 -18.60 -12.90 -12.24
C VAL A 182 -17.79 -13.16 -10.99
N ILE A 183 -16.76 -12.35 -10.76
CA ILE A 183 -15.91 -12.45 -9.56
C ILE A 183 -16.03 -11.15 -8.75
N MET A 184 -16.56 -11.26 -7.53
CA MET A 184 -16.77 -10.12 -6.64
C MET A 184 -15.51 -9.84 -5.82
N ALA A 185 -14.88 -8.69 -6.06
CA ALA A 185 -13.67 -8.20 -5.34
C ALA A 185 -13.94 -6.86 -4.65
N VAL A 186 -15.08 -6.75 -3.96
CA VAL A 186 -15.63 -5.52 -3.37
C VAL A 186 -15.16 -5.25 -1.93
N GLY A 187 -13.98 -5.71 -1.61
CA GLY A 187 -13.33 -5.54 -0.30
C GLY A 187 -13.45 -6.76 0.60
N GLN A 188 -12.84 -6.63 1.75
CA GLN A 188 -12.67 -7.70 2.73
C GLN A 188 -13.23 -7.29 4.08
N ALA A 189 -13.54 -8.27 4.90
CA ALA A 189 -13.88 -8.11 6.30
C ALA A 189 -13.18 -9.20 7.13
N PRO A 190 -12.77 -8.91 8.37
CA PRO A 190 -12.20 -9.92 9.24
C PRO A 190 -13.26 -10.94 9.63
N ASN A 191 -12.90 -12.22 9.62
CA ASN A 191 -13.74 -13.27 10.16
C ASN A 191 -13.52 -13.38 11.67
N LEU A 192 -14.43 -12.83 12.45
CA LEU A 192 -14.40 -12.85 13.92
C LEU A 192 -15.27 -13.96 14.52
N SER A 193 -15.66 -14.97 13.75
CA SER A 193 -16.53 -16.07 14.21
C SER A 193 -15.94 -16.92 15.36
N PHE A 194 -14.65 -16.79 15.62
CA PHE A 194 -13.97 -17.44 16.73
C PHE A 194 -14.18 -16.72 18.08
N LEU A 195 -14.58 -15.45 18.07
CA LEU A 195 -14.89 -14.69 19.28
C LEU A 195 -16.28 -15.07 19.78
N LYS A 196 -16.35 -15.35 21.08
CA LYS A 196 -17.60 -15.61 21.77
C LYS A 196 -17.93 -14.48 22.73
N PRO A 197 -19.21 -14.24 23.05
CA PRO A 197 -19.60 -13.20 24.02
C PRO A 197 -18.91 -13.36 25.39
N GLU A 198 -18.63 -14.60 25.80
CA GLU A 198 -17.94 -14.92 27.04
C GLU A 198 -16.47 -14.50 27.10
N ASP A 199 -15.84 -14.27 25.94
CA ASP A 199 -14.43 -13.83 25.86
C ASP A 199 -14.27 -12.37 26.30
N GLY A 200 -15.35 -11.59 26.41
CA GLY A 200 -15.35 -10.21 26.89
C GLY A 200 -14.63 -9.23 25.94
N VAL A 201 -14.39 -9.64 24.69
CA VAL A 201 -13.76 -8.82 23.68
C VAL A 201 -14.81 -7.98 22.94
N GLU A 202 -14.70 -6.67 23.05
CA GLU A 202 -15.61 -5.76 22.36
C GLU A 202 -15.28 -5.68 20.85
N VAL A 203 -16.36 -5.69 20.07
CA VAL A 203 -16.29 -5.51 18.61
C VAL A 203 -17.01 -4.21 18.25
N SER A 204 -16.34 -3.36 17.48
CA SER A 204 -16.89 -2.07 17.03
C SER A 204 -18.07 -2.28 16.06
N PRO A 205 -18.93 -1.25 15.83
CA PRO A 205 -20.00 -1.32 14.84
C PRO A 205 -19.51 -1.59 13.40
N ARG A 206 -18.21 -1.42 13.15
CA ARG A 206 -17.57 -1.73 11.86
C ARG A 206 -17.13 -3.21 11.75
N GLY A 207 -17.39 -4.03 12.78
CA GLY A 207 -16.95 -5.43 12.80
C GLY A 207 -15.46 -5.61 13.08
N LEU A 208 -14.80 -4.66 13.76
CA LEU A 208 -13.39 -4.70 14.12
C LEU A 208 -13.23 -4.85 15.64
N ILE A 209 -12.20 -5.55 16.07
CA ILE A 209 -11.89 -5.70 17.50
C ILE A 209 -11.48 -4.35 18.07
N ALA A 210 -12.09 -3.94 19.19
CA ALA A 210 -11.72 -2.73 19.90
C ALA A 210 -10.48 -2.98 20.78
N VAL A 211 -9.47 -2.09 20.65
CA VAL A 211 -8.23 -2.16 21.43
C VAL A 211 -7.85 -0.77 21.96
N ASN A 212 -7.06 -0.75 23.01
CA ASN A 212 -6.33 0.45 23.39
C ASN A 212 -5.24 0.73 22.32
N PRO A 213 -5.21 1.90 21.68
CA PRO A 213 -4.30 2.15 20.56
C PRO A 213 -2.81 2.19 20.95
N GLN A 214 -2.47 2.39 22.22
CA GLN A 214 -1.08 2.42 22.70
C GLN A 214 -0.56 1.03 23.05
N THR A 215 -1.36 0.20 23.74
CA THR A 215 -0.93 -1.12 24.22
C THR A 215 -1.39 -2.26 23.32
N LEU A 216 -2.37 -2.03 22.47
CA LEU A 216 -3.08 -3.02 21.64
C LEU A 216 -3.82 -4.09 22.47
N MET A 217 -4.05 -3.86 23.78
CA MET A 217 -4.87 -4.70 24.61
C MET A 217 -6.35 -4.45 24.32
N THR A 218 -7.13 -5.52 24.23
CA THR A 218 -8.59 -5.46 24.04
C THR A 218 -9.30 -5.05 25.32
N SER A 219 -10.63 -4.97 25.29
CA SER A 219 -11.47 -4.82 26.50
C SER A 219 -11.31 -5.99 27.48
N ALA A 220 -10.95 -7.18 26.99
CA ALA A 220 -10.65 -8.34 27.81
C ALA A 220 -9.18 -8.33 28.26
N ASN A 221 -8.99 -8.44 29.59
CA ASN A 221 -7.67 -8.38 30.19
C ASN A 221 -6.75 -9.51 29.72
N GLY A 222 -5.53 -9.17 29.25
CA GLY A 222 -4.54 -10.14 28.75
C GLY A 222 -4.78 -10.64 27.33
N ILE A 223 -5.77 -10.09 26.61
CA ILE A 223 -6.00 -10.37 25.18
C ILE A 223 -5.57 -9.14 24.38
N PHE A 224 -4.74 -9.35 23.35
CA PHE A 224 -4.19 -8.33 22.50
C PHE A 224 -4.58 -8.57 21.04
N GLY A 225 -4.70 -7.50 20.25
CA GLY A 225 -5.06 -7.58 18.84
C GLY A 225 -4.34 -6.53 18.00
N GLY A 226 -4.09 -6.85 16.71
CA GLY A 226 -3.45 -5.95 15.75
C GLY A 226 -3.77 -6.37 14.32
N GLY A 227 -3.28 -5.63 13.35
CA GLY A 227 -3.53 -5.87 11.94
C GLY A 227 -4.98 -5.63 11.51
N ASP A 228 -5.39 -6.30 10.44
CA ASP A 228 -6.68 -6.06 9.77
C ASP A 228 -7.91 -6.32 10.65
N CYS A 229 -7.82 -7.23 11.62
CA CYS A 229 -8.94 -7.51 12.51
C CYS A 229 -9.23 -6.38 13.51
N VAL A 230 -8.30 -5.45 13.71
CA VAL A 230 -8.40 -4.29 14.60
C VAL A 230 -8.59 -2.99 13.82
N PHE A 231 -7.78 -2.78 12.79
CA PHE A 231 -7.71 -1.50 12.08
C PHE A 231 -8.35 -1.53 10.69
N GLY A 232 -8.81 -2.69 10.22
CA GLY A 232 -9.27 -2.92 8.85
C GLY A 232 -8.12 -3.20 7.88
N PRO A 233 -8.42 -3.47 6.60
CA PRO A 233 -7.41 -3.78 5.59
C PRO A 233 -6.38 -2.66 5.44
N ARG A 234 -5.10 -3.00 5.61
CA ARG A 234 -3.93 -2.11 5.48
C ARG A 234 -2.77 -2.86 4.84
N LEU A 235 -1.61 -2.20 4.75
CA LEU A 235 -0.38 -2.83 4.24
C LEU A 235 0.14 -3.90 5.22
N ILE A 236 0.84 -4.89 4.69
CA ILE A 236 1.47 -5.95 5.50
C ILE A 236 2.42 -5.35 6.55
N ILE A 237 3.16 -4.30 6.18
CA ILE A 237 4.09 -3.63 7.10
C ILE A 237 3.39 -3.01 8.31
N ASP A 238 2.15 -2.53 8.16
CA ASP A 238 1.36 -2.02 9.28
C ASP A 238 1.02 -3.13 10.26
N SER A 239 0.68 -4.32 9.76
CA SER A 239 0.42 -5.49 10.60
C SER A 239 1.68 -5.96 11.35
N VAL A 240 2.85 -5.85 10.71
CA VAL A 240 4.16 -6.12 11.37
C VAL A 240 4.42 -5.10 12.48
N ALA A 241 4.16 -3.81 12.23
CA ALA A 241 4.30 -2.76 13.23
C ALA A 241 3.34 -2.97 14.41
N ASP A 242 2.10 -3.37 14.13
CA ASP A 242 1.12 -3.71 15.18
C ASP A 242 1.60 -4.91 16.02
N GLY A 243 2.16 -5.93 15.38
CA GLY A 243 2.74 -7.08 16.07
C GLY A 243 3.86 -6.70 17.03
N LYS A 244 4.75 -5.78 16.62
CA LYS A 244 5.80 -5.24 17.48
C LYS A 244 5.23 -4.44 18.66
N ARG A 245 4.24 -3.58 18.41
CA ARG A 245 3.54 -2.84 19.48
C ARG A 245 2.81 -3.76 20.47
N ALA A 246 2.13 -4.78 19.94
CA ALA A 246 1.45 -5.77 20.78
C ALA A 246 2.45 -6.53 21.66
N ALA A 247 3.63 -6.89 21.14
CA ALA A 247 4.67 -7.55 21.92
C ALA A 247 5.14 -6.71 23.11
N VAL A 248 5.33 -5.38 22.89
CA VAL A 248 5.64 -4.44 23.98
C VAL A 248 4.50 -4.39 24.99
N GLY A 249 3.26 -4.24 24.53
CA GLY A 249 2.09 -4.22 25.42
C GLY A 249 1.92 -5.51 26.24
N ILE A 250 2.21 -6.67 25.66
CA ILE A 250 2.20 -7.97 26.34
C ILE A 250 3.31 -8.03 27.40
N ASP A 251 4.51 -7.59 27.06
CA ASP A 251 5.65 -7.56 28.00
C ASP A 251 5.35 -6.67 29.21
N GLU A 252 4.82 -5.46 28.98
CA GLU A 252 4.39 -4.55 30.03
C GLU A 252 3.30 -5.16 30.93
N PHE A 253 2.32 -5.81 30.32
CA PHE A 253 1.23 -6.48 31.04
C PHE A 253 1.76 -7.61 31.93
N LEU A 254 2.64 -8.47 31.40
CA LEU A 254 3.18 -9.62 32.13
C LEU A 254 4.14 -9.20 33.26
N ARG A 255 4.93 -8.15 33.04
CA ARG A 255 5.93 -7.68 34.02
C ARG A 255 5.34 -6.67 35.02
N GLY A 256 4.17 -6.11 34.74
CA GLY A 256 3.57 -5.05 35.55
C GLY A 256 4.38 -3.74 35.58
N ARG A 257 5.26 -3.52 34.61
CA ARG A 257 6.07 -2.30 34.49
C ARG A 257 6.15 -1.88 33.02
N LYS A 258 6.32 -0.59 32.76
CA LYS A 258 6.52 -0.10 31.41
C LYS A 258 7.80 -0.65 30.79
N HIS A 259 7.74 -0.92 29.52
CA HIS A 259 8.92 -1.25 28.73
C HIS A 259 9.85 -0.04 28.74
N PRO A 260 11.18 -0.23 28.94
CA PRO A 260 12.11 0.89 28.86
C PRO A 260 12.02 1.54 27.48
N GLU A 261 11.97 2.87 27.48
CA GLU A 261 12.01 3.60 26.23
C GLU A 261 13.35 3.35 25.51
N PRO A 262 13.33 3.14 24.20
CA PRO A 262 14.58 2.96 23.47
C PRO A 262 15.41 4.23 23.58
N VAL A 263 16.69 4.09 23.87
CA VAL A 263 17.63 5.19 23.76
C VAL A 263 17.89 5.45 22.28
N ILE A 264 17.70 6.69 21.86
CA ILE A 264 17.96 7.13 20.49
C ILE A 264 19.34 7.80 20.48
N GLU A 265 20.25 7.25 19.68
CA GLU A 265 21.52 7.89 19.37
C GLU A 265 21.38 8.61 18.02
N VAL A 266 21.65 9.93 18.04
CA VAL A 266 21.55 10.78 16.85
C VAL A 266 22.94 10.96 16.24
N GLU A 267 23.10 10.59 14.97
CA GLU A 267 24.30 10.84 14.20
C GLU A 267 24.03 11.96 13.18
N VAL A 268 24.78 13.06 13.29
CA VAL A 268 24.66 14.22 12.40
C VAL A 268 25.65 14.10 11.23
N PHE A 269 25.12 14.06 10.02
CA PHE A 269 25.90 14.03 8.79
C PHE A 269 26.22 15.44 8.34
N LYS A 270 27.45 15.89 8.55
CA LYS A 270 27.94 17.23 8.14
C LYS A 270 28.03 17.41 6.62
N ARG A 271 28.12 16.31 5.88
CA ARG A 271 28.12 16.30 4.40
C ARG A 271 27.37 15.07 3.91
N HIS A 272 26.15 15.27 3.57
CA HIS A 272 25.41 14.30 2.78
C HIS A 272 25.74 14.61 1.31
N SER A 273 26.68 13.86 0.74
CA SER A 273 27.06 14.05 -0.67
C SER A 273 26.17 13.22 -1.55
N MET A 274 25.11 13.81 -2.01
CA MET A 274 24.40 13.27 -3.17
C MET A 274 25.22 13.56 -4.43
N PRO A 275 25.37 12.62 -5.37
CA PRO A 275 25.90 12.94 -6.69
C PRO A 275 25.08 14.08 -7.30
N LEU A 276 25.76 15.11 -7.86
CA LEU A 276 25.09 16.28 -8.45
C LEU A 276 24.21 15.92 -9.65
N ASP A 277 24.50 14.80 -10.28
CA ASP A 277 23.82 14.22 -11.45
C ASP A 277 22.74 13.19 -11.08
N LEU A 278 22.45 12.99 -9.78
CA LEU A 278 21.47 11.98 -9.35
C LEU A 278 20.10 12.17 -10.01
N LEU A 279 19.67 13.40 -10.22
CA LEU A 279 18.38 13.70 -10.86
C LEU A 279 18.38 13.38 -12.37
N ASP A 280 19.56 13.27 -12.98
CA ASP A 280 19.72 12.91 -14.38
C ASP A 280 19.80 11.38 -14.58
N ILE A 281 19.99 10.61 -13.51
CA ILE A 281 20.02 9.15 -13.55
C ILE A 281 18.58 8.65 -13.64
N THR A 282 18.20 8.15 -14.82
CA THR A 282 16.88 7.56 -15.03
C THR A 282 16.74 6.25 -14.28
N ARG A 283 15.53 6.01 -13.73
CA ARG A 283 15.20 4.71 -13.15
C ARG A 283 15.20 3.65 -14.24
N PRO A 284 15.97 2.55 -14.14
CA PRO A 284 15.86 1.45 -15.08
C PRO A 284 14.50 0.76 -14.90
N ASP A 285 13.90 0.36 -16.03
CA ASP A 285 12.67 -0.41 -16.01
C ASP A 285 12.91 -1.80 -15.39
N ILE A 286 11.98 -2.25 -14.58
CA ILE A 286 12.01 -3.60 -14.03
C ILE A 286 11.74 -4.59 -15.18
N PRO A 287 12.64 -5.53 -15.46
CA PRO A 287 12.39 -6.53 -16.49
C PRO A 287 11.17 -7.39 -16.17
N MET A 288 10.26 -7.48 -17.11
CA MET A 288 9.03 -8.24 -16.99
C MET A 288 8.98 -9.38 -17.99
N LEU A 289 8.27 -10.45 -17.64
CA LEU A 289 7.97 -11.51 -18.59
C LEU A 289 7.13 -10.97 -19.74
N PRO A 290 7.40 -11.39 -20.99
CA PRO A 290 6.51 -11.13 -22.12
C PRO A 290 5.08 -11.63 -21.84
N LEU A 291 4.08 -10.97 -22.41
CA LEU A 291 2.66 -11.24 -22.13
C LEU A 291 2.29 -12.72 -22.35
N GLU A 292 2.84 -13.33 -23.38
CA GLU A 292 2.63 -14.74 -23.75
C GLU A 292 3.17 -15.74 -22.72
N ARG A 293 4.06 -15.30 -21.82
CA ARG A 293 4.60 -16.11 -20.73
C ARG A 293 3.94 -15.85 -19.38
N ARG A 294 3.03 -14.89 -19.29
CA ARG A 294 2.31 -14.56 -18.07
C ARG A 294 1.13 -15.51 -17.88
N THR A 295 1.36 -16.69 -17.31
CA THR A 295 0.33 -17.71 -17.12
C THR A 295 0.21 -18.13 -15.66
N GLY A 296 -1.01 -18.35 -15.18
CA GLY A 296 -1.26 -18.84 -13.82
C GLY A 296 -0.63 -17.95 -12.74
N VAL A 297 0.18 -18.57 -11.88
CA VAL A 297 0.89 -17.91 -10.76
C VAL A 297 2.35 -17.57 -11.09
N THR A 298 2.72 -17.50 -12.37
CA THR A 298 4.07 -17.15 -12.79
C THR A 298 4.43 -15.75 -12.30
N GLU A 299 5.60 -15.60 -11.70
CA GLU A 299 6.16 -14.30 -11.33
C GLU A 299 6.43 -13.49 -12.59
N VAL A 300 5.79 -12.32 -12.70
CA VAL A 300 5.84 -11.47 -13.91
C VAL A 300 7.07 -10.58 -13.90
N GLU A 301 7.37 -9.96 -12.75
CA GLU A 301 8.59 -9.19 -12.58
C GLU A 301 9.78 -10.12 -12.38
N VAL A 302 10.73 -10.09 -13.32
CA VAL A 302 11.90 -11.02 -13.31
C VAL A 302 13.02 -10.48 -12.42
N GLY A 303 12.92 -9.18 -12.04
CA GLY A 303 13.97 -8.51 -11.30
C GLY A 303 15.15 -8.06 -12.17
N TYR A 304 16.06 -7.31 -11.57
CA TYR A 304 17.26 -6.81 -12.23
C TYR A 304 18.35 -7.89 -12.32
N ASP A 305 19.14 -7.84 -13.38
CA ASP A 305 20.43 -8.50 -13.38
C ASP A 305 21.44 -7.76 -12.47
N ALA A 306 22.61 -8.34 -12.25
CA ALA A 306 23.60 -7.75 -11.34
C ALA A 306 24.09 -6.36 -11.78
N ALA A 307 24.16 -6.08 -13.08
CA ALA A 307 24.60 -4.79 -13.59
C ALA A 307 23.53 -3.72 -13.39
N SER A 308 22.29 -4.00 -13.78
CA SER A 308 21.14 -3.11 -13.58
C SER A 308 20.85 -2.85 -12.10
N ALA A 309 21.05 -3.86 -11.24
CA ALA A 309 20.90 -3.69 -9.79
C ALA A 309 21.95 -2.74 -9.22
N VAL A 310 23.20 -2.77 -9.72
CA VAL A 310 24.25 -1.83 -9.32
C VAL A 310 23.93 -0.42 -9.82
N GLU A 311 23.43 -0.26 -11.03
CA GLU A 311 22.99 1.03 -11.56
C GLU A 311 21.85 1.62 -10.73
N GLU A 312 20.83 0.83 -10.40
CA GLU A 312 19.73 1.28 -9.55
C GLU A 312 20.22 1.62 -8.13
N ALA A 313 21.17 0.85 -7.58
CA ALA A 313 21.77 1.15 -6.27
C ALA A 313 22.51 2.49 -6.24
N GLN A 314 23.03 2.99 -7.35
CA GLN A 314 23.68 4.32 -7.44
C GLN A 314 22.69 5.47 -7.26
N ARG A 315 21.38 5.22 -7.45
CA ARG A 315 20.31 6.18 -7.18
C ARG A 315 19.91 6.23 -5.70
N CYS A 316 20.61 5.51 -4.83
CA CYS A 316 20.29 5.46 -3.41
C CYS A 316 20.45 6.84 -2.75
N LEU A 317 19.36 7.37 -2.19
CA LEU A 317 19.31 8.66 -1.49
C LEU A 317 19.67 8.55 0.00
N HIS A 318 20.08 7.40 0.48
CA HIS A 318 20.30 7.16 1.90
C HIS A 318 19.11 7.62 2.77
N CYS A 319 17.88 7.15 2.45
CA CYS A 319 16.62 7.59 3.06
C CYS A 319 16.51 7.34 4.58
N TRP A 320 17.47 6.65 5.20
CA TRP A 320 17.61 6.50 6.64
C TRP A 320 18.15 7.78 7.31
N VAL A 321 18.62 8.76 6.53
CA VAL A 321 19.03 10.08 7.00
C VAL A 321 17.87 11.06 6.81
N ASN A 322 17.49 11.74 7.88
CA ASN A 322 16.39 12.71 7.85
C ASN A 322 16.94 14.14 7.72
N THR A 323 16.15 15.01 7.09
CA THR A 323 16.42 16.44 7.06
C THR A 323 15.75 17.07 8.28
N VAL A 324 16.53 17.62 9.17
CA VAL A 324 16.07 18.23 10.41
C VAL A 324 16.31 19.74 10.37
N PHE A 325 15.34 20.50 10.85
CA PHE A 325 15.47 21.94 11.04
C PHE A 325 15.79 22.17 12.51
N GLU A 326 16.97 22.68 12.80
CA GLU A 326 17.36 23.00 14.16
C GLU A 326 16.58 24.20 14.69
N GLY A 327 16.09 24.05 15.90
CA GLY A 327 15.40 25.08 16.66
C GLY A 327 14.92 24.51 17.99
N SER A 328 14.95 25.33 19.03
CA SER A 328 14.36 24.99 20.33
C SER A 328 13.26 25.99 20.68
N PRO A 329 12.30 25.60 21.53
CA PRO A 329 11.29 26.55 22.03
C PRO A 329 11.92 27.72 22.80
N GLU A 330 13.10 27.49 23.45
CA GLU A 330 13.76 28.49 24.26
C GLU A 330 14.65 29.45 23.44
N ASP A 331 15.40 28.90 22.46
CA ASP A 331 16.38 29.66 21.68
C ASP A 331 15.87 30.08 20.29
N GLY A 332 14.71 29.57 19.88
CA GLY A 332 14.18 29.77 18.54
C GLY A 332 14.97 29.04 17.46
N SER A 333 14.82 29.47 16.22
CA SER A 333 15.55 28.94 15.08
C SER A 333 16.55 29.94 14.56
N MET A 334 17.76 29.49 14.23
CA MET A 334 18.80 30.30 13.55
C MET A 334 18.42 30.61 12.08
N CYS A 335 17.27 30.19 11.62
CA CYS A 335 16.80 30.40 10.26
C CYS A 335 16.62 31.89 9.95
N ILE A 336 17.33 32.40 8.95
CA ILE A 336 17.25 33.79 8.49
C ILE A 336 16.20 34.00 7.38
N LEU A 337 15.36 33.01 7.11
CA LEU A 337 14.29 33.05 6.11
C LEU A 337 14.74 33.47 4.71
N CYS A 338 15.97 33.10 4.32
CA CYS A 338 16.57 33.52 3.04
C CYS A 338 15.97 32.81 1.81
N GLY A 339 15.12 31.78 1.97
CA GLY A 339 14.51 31.04 0.89
C GLY A 339 15.43 30.09 0.11
N GLY A 340 16.73 30.08 0.39
CA GLY A 340 17.69 29.29 -0.37
C GLY A 340 17.43 27.77 -0.38
N CYS A 341 16.83 27.24 0.69
CA CYS A 341 16.40 25.83 0.75
C CYS A 341 15.16 25.55 -0.11
N VAL A 342 14.28 26.54 -0.28
CA VAL A 342 13.10 26.43 -1.17
C VAL A 342 13.55 26.38 -2.62
N ASP A 343 14.48 27.26 -3.01
CA ASP A 343 14.97 27.37 -4.40
C ASP A 343 15.67 26.11 -4.91
N VAL A 344 16.38 25.38 -4.00
CA VAL A 344 17.14 24.19 -4.41
C VAL A 344 16.37 22.89 -4.27
N CYS A 345 15.14 22.91 -3.73
CA CYS A 345 14.38 21.72 -3.51
C CYS A 345 13.80 21.16 -4.84
N PRO A 346 14.24 19.98 -5.33
CA PRO A 346 13.76 19.45 -6.60
C PRO A 346 12.30 19.05 -6.52
N GLU A 347 11.85 18.57 -5.37
CA GLU A 347 10.46 18.13 -5.13
C GLU A 347 9.53 19.26 -4.68
N ARG A 348 10.05 20.48 -4.53
CA ARG A 348 9.29 21.63 -4.03
C ARG A 348 8.50 21.31 -2.76
N CYS A 349 9.12 20.53 -1.86
CA CYS A 349 8.52 20.15 -0.59
C CYS A 349 8.75 21.18 0.53
N LEU A 350 9.45 22.27 0.25
CA LEU A 350 9.72 23.36 1.18
C LEU A 350 9.01 24.63 0.70
N GLU A 351 8.32 25.28 1.61
CA GLU A 351 7.59 26.53 1.33
C GLU A 351 7.79 27.53 2.47
N LEU A 352 8.08 28.77 2.12
CA LEU A 352 8.09 29.89 3.06
C LEU A 352 6.73 30.57 3.02
N VAL A 353 5.97 30.45 4.09
CA VAL A 353 4.58 30.90 4.17
C VAL A 353 4.45 31.95 5.25
N SER A 354 3.72 33.03 4.97
CA SER A 354 3.34 34.02 5.98
C SER A 354 2.35 33.41 6.99
N LEU A 355 2.53 33.70 8.28
CA LEU A 355 1.73 33.10 9.37
C LEU A 355 0.24 33.44 9.27
N ASP A 356 -0.12 34.57 8.68
CA ASP A 356 -1.52 34.98 8.42
C ASP A 356 -2.25 34.07 7.41
N ARG A 357 -1.50 33.25 6.66
CA ARG A 357 -2.02 32.29 5.68
C ARG A 357 -2.15 30.87 6.22
N ILE A 358 -1.74 30.64 7.45
CA ILE A 358 -1.76 29.31 8.08
C ILE A 358 -2.91 29.30 9.10
N GLN A 359 -3.76 28.32 9.01
CA GLN A 359 -4.77 28.05 10.01
C GLN A 359 -4.18 27.19 11.12
N PHE A 360 -4.09 27.72 12.32
CA PHE A 360 -3.58 27.03 13.49
C PHE A 360 -4.70 26.65 14.45
N GLU A 361 -4.48 25.59 15.21
CA GLU A 361 -5.30 25.30 16.39
C GLU A 361 -5.08 26.38 17.46
N PRO A 362 -6.09 26.72 18.28
CA PRO A 362 -6.00 27.80 19.27
C PRO A 362 -4.82 27.69 20.23
N GLU A 363 -4.48 26.47 20.65
CA GLU A 363 -3.34 26.20 21.53
C GLU A 363 -2.01 26.55 20.86
N THR A 364 -1.85 26.24 19.60
CA THR A 364 -0.66 26.58 18.81
C THR A 364 -0.50 28.08 18.63
N VAL A 365 -1.62 28.79 18.43
CA VAL A 365 -1.63 30.26 18.34
C VAL A 365 -1.11 30.88 19.63
N GLN A 366 -1.57 30.38 20.77
CA GLN A 366 -1.12 30.87 22.06
C GLN A 366 0.39 30.64 22.27
N GLN A 367 0.91 29.48 21.93
CA GLN A 367 2.33 29.19 21.98
C GLN A 367 3.15 30.12 21.06
N ILE A 368 2.67 30.40 19.85
CA ILE A 368 3.33 31.34 18.94
C ILE A 368 3.35 32.75 19.52
N ARG A 369 2.28 33.20 20.14
CA ARG A 369 2.22 34.53 20.81
C ARG A 369 3.18 34.62 21.98
N GLU A 370 3.15 33.66 22.89
CA GLU A 370 4.07 33.58 24.03
C GLU A 370 5.52 33.63 23.55
N HIS A 371 5.83 32.96 22.45
CA HIS A 371 7.17 32.99 21.85
C HIS A 371 7.50 34.34 21.23
N GLN A 372 6.58 34.99 20.55
CA GLN A 372 6.78 36.33 20.00
C GLN A 372 7.00 37.41 21.08
N GLU A 373 6.27 37.32 22.19
CA GLU A 373 6.45 38.19 23.35
C GLU A 373 7.83 38.02 24.01
N LEU A 374 8.34 36.79 24.11
CA LEU A 374 9.69 36.49 24.61
C LEU A 374 10.79 37.17 23.78
N PHE A 375 10.58 37.38 22.48
CA PHE A 375 11.50 38.10 21.60
C PHE A 375 11.21 39.59 21.46
N GLY A 376 10.33 40.15 22.31
CA GLY A 376 10.06 41.59 22.38
C GLY A 376 9.18 42.10 21.22
N VAL A 377 8.42 41.23 20.60
CA VAL A 377 7.39 41.66 19.66
C VAL A 377 6.18 42.15 20.47
N GLU A 378 5.94 43.48 20.47
CA GLU A 378 4.72 44.03 21.06
C GLU A 378 3.52 43.58 20.20
N LEU A 379 2.71 42.68 20.75
CA LEU A 379 1.45 42.27 20.13
C LEU A 379 0.34 43.15 20.68
N ASP A 380 -0.37 43.85 19.79
CA ASP A 380 -1.57 44.58 20.18
C ASP A 380 -2.56 43.66 20.88
N GLU A 381 -3.23 44.12 21.94
CA GLU A 381 -4.29 43.42 22.65
C GLU A 381 -5.50 43.19 21.72
N VAL A 382 -5.38 42.32 20.77
CA VAL A 382 -6.50 41.83 19.95
C VAL A 382 -7.19 40.70 20.69
N ALA A 383 -8.50 40.76 20.81
CA ALA A 383 -9.29 39.75 21.49
C ALA A 383 -9.01 38.37 20.92
N ALA A 384 -8.99 37.35 21.78
CA ALA A 384 -8.63 35.96 21.42
C ALA A 384 -9.50 35.38 20.28
N ASP A 385 -10.61 35.95 19.98
CA ASP A 385 -11.58 35.55 18.97
C ASP A 385 -11.29 36.12 17.57
N GLU A 386 -10.41 37.15 17.47
CA GLU A 386 -9.94 37.74 16.21
C GLU A 386 -8.47 37.42 15.98
N LEU A 387 -8.15 36.14 15.99
CA LEU A 387 -6.80 35.58 15.91
C LEU A 387 -6.14 35.82 14.55
N GLY A 388 -5.82 37.08 14.25
CA GLY A 388 -4.82 37.42 13.26
C GLY A 388 -3.42 37.32 13.86
N ILE A 389 -2.67 36.27 13.57
CA ILE A 389 -1.20 36.31 13.69
C ILE A 389 -0.73 37.25 12.60
N VAL A 390 -0.46 38.47 12.98
CA VAL A 390 -0.35 39.57 12.00
C VAL A 390 1.03 39.66 11.35
N THR A 391 2.07 39.08 11.95
CA THR A 391 3.44 39.21 11.45
C THR A 391 4.27 37.96 11.67
N GLY A 392 5.05 37.58 10.68
CA GLY A 392 5.98 36.47 10.73
C GLY A 392 5.83 35.53 9.53
N SER A 393 6.80 34.65 9.39
CA SER A 393 6.80 33.61 8.37
C SER A 393 7.26 32.29 8.95
N ALA A 394 6.71 31.20 8.44
CA ALA A 394 7.11 29.86 8.78
C ALA A 394 7.70 29.13 7.57
N MET A 395 8.70 28.30 7.82
CA MET A 395 9.19 27.34 6.84
C MET A 395 8.39 26.03 7.02
N LEU A 396 7.60 25.68 6.02
CA LEU A 396 6.86 24.43 5.99
C LEU A 396 7.59 23.38 5.16
N LYS A 397 7.56 22.15 5.60
CA LYS A 397 8.11 21.00 4.89
C LYS A 397 7.07 19.91 4.75
N ASP A 398 6.83 19.49 3.52
CA ASP A 398 6.02 18.32 3.21
C ASP A 398 6.91 17.07 3.29
N GLU A 399 6.78 16.30 4.37
CA GLU A 399 7.55 15.07 4.58
C GLU A 399 7.21 13.97 3.57
N THR A 400 6.02 13.98 3.01
CA THR A 400 5.58 12.97 2.06
C THR A 400 6.25 13.11 0.70
N ARG A 401 6.68 14.33 0.36
CA ARG A 401 7.38 14.66 -0.89
C ARG A 401 8.89 14.73 -0.73
N CYS A 402 9.39 14.81 0.50
CA CYS A 402 10.81 14.97 0.75
C CYS A 402 11.59 13.70 0.41
N ILE A 403 12.45 13.76 -0.59
CA ILE A 403 13.36 12.67 -0.98
C ILE A 403 14.66 12.63 -0.19
N ARG A 404 14.81 13.49 0.81
CA ARG A 404 15.97 13.55 1.74
C ARG A 404 17.31 13.72 1.05
N CYS A 405 17.34 14.45 -0.05
CA CYS A 405 18.55 14.65 -0.88
C CYS A 405 19.62 15.53 -0.26
N GLY A 406 19.33 16.26 0.82
CA GLY A 406 20.30 17.10 1.54
C GLY A 406 20.65 18.43 0.86
N LEU A 407 20.13 18.76 -0.32
CA LEU A 407 20.44 20.01 -1.02
C LEU A 407 20.10 21.25 -0.20
N CYS A 408 18.98 21.20 0.56
CA CYS A 408 18.57 22.27 1.47
C CYS A 408 19.59 22.48 2.60
N ALA A 409 20.11 21.40 3.18
CA ALA A 409 21.16 21.47 4.21
C ALA A 409 22.47 22.05 3.66
N MET A 410 22.89 21.62 2.47
CA MET A 410 24.09 22.17 1.81
C MET A 410 23.94 23.65 1.43
N ARG A 411 22.72 24.08 1.09
CA ARG A 411 22.43 25.46 0.68
C ARG A 411 22.21 26.40 1.86
N CYS A 412 21.93 25.90 3.05
CA CYS A 412 21.64 26.71 4.23
C CYS A 412 22.89 27.49 4.68
N PRO A 413 22.89 28.85 4.59
CA PRO A 413 24.08 29.63 4.91
C PRO A 413 24.39 29.68 6.41
N VAL A 414 23.40 29.43 7.25
CA VAL A 414 23.53 29.46 8.72
C VAL A 414 23.58 28.07 9.35
N GLY A 415 23.46 27.02 8.53
CA GLY A 415 23.58 25.63 8.98
C GLY A 415 22.43 25.14 9.88
N THR A 416 21.28 25.81 9.87
CA THR A 416 20.11 25.42 10.68
C THR A 416 19.37 24.19 10.13
N ILE A 417 19.76 23.70 8.95
CA ILE A 417 19.23 22.47 8.38
C ILE A 417 20.35 21.42 8.42
N THR A 418 20.10 20.34 9.12
CA THR A 418 21.02 19.20 9.26
C THR A 418 20.45 17.94 8.62
N MET A 419 21.33 16.99 8.36
CA MET A 419 20.97 15.64 7.93
C MET A 419 21.32 14.68 9.07
N GLU A 420 20.31 13.97 9.59
CA GLU A 420 20.46 13.17 10.80
C GLU A 420 19.97 11.74 10.62
N SER A 421 20.70 10.77 11.15
CA SER A 421 20.21 9.42 11.34
C SER A 421 19.94 9.15 12.82
N TYR A 422 18.96 8.29 13.05
CA TYR A 422 18.53 7.89 14.39
C TYR A 422 18.79 6.40 14.56
N ASN A 423 19.71 6.05 15.45
CA ASN A 423 20.00 4.66 15.80
C ASN A 423 19.32 4.33 17.13
N LEU A 424 18.50 3.28 17.15
CA LEU A 424 17.91 2.76 18.38
C LEU A 424 18.96 1.92 19.10
N VAL A 425 19.44 2.43 20.24
CA VAL A 425 20.34 1.71 21.12
C VAL A 425 19.49 1.22 22.29
N SER A 426 19.32 -0.10 22.44
CA SER A 426 18.62 -0.63 23.60
C SER A 426 19.48 -0.43 24.85
N ALA A 427 18.98 0.27 25.84
CA ALA A 427 19.69 0.61 27.07
C ALA A 427 19.95 -0.61 28.00
N GLU A 428 19.26 -1.72 27.79
CA GLU A 428 19.50 -3.00 28.49
C GLU A 428 19.30 -4.18 27.51
N PRO A 429 20.05 -5.27 27.67
CA PRO A 429 19.72 -6.53 27.03
C PRO A 429 18.36 -6.97 27.63
N THR A 430 17.32 -6.74 26.88
CA THR A 430 15.93 -7.08 27.24
C THR A 430 15.75 -8.58 27.24
N GLY A 431 16.54 -9.43 27.72
CA GLY A 431 16.32 -10.89 27.81
C GLY A 431 15.53 -11.51 26.63
N LEU A 432 15.27 -10.73 25.59
CA LEU A 432 14.80 -11.19 24.30
C LEU A 432 15.96 -12.00 23.73
N ILE A 433 15.72 -13.29 23.53
CA ILE A 433 16.60 -14.22 22.85
C ILE A 433 17.18 -13.48 21.64
N SER A 434 18.49 -13.23 21.65
CA SER A 434 19.14 -12.69 20.48
C SER A 434 18.86 -13.64 19.32
N ILE A 435 18.60 -13.10 18.13
CA ILE A 435 18.36 -13.93 16.93
C ILE A 435 19.53 -14.90 16.66
N GLU A 436 20.69 -14.65 17.25
CA GLU A 436 21.86 -15.54 17.24
C GLU A 436 21.67 -16.86 18.01
N SER A 437 20.71 -16.94 18.92
CA SER A 437 20.45 -18.15 19.71
C SER A 437 19.35 -19.05 19.12
N ILE A 438 18.77 -18.71 17.98
CA ILE A 438 17.83 -19.59 17.26
C ILE A 438 18.63 -20.47 16.32
N ASP A 439 19.25 -21.52 16.86
CA ASP A 439 19.72 -22.65 16.09
C ASP A 439 18.50 -23.48 15.63
N GLY A 440 17.88 -23.03 14.55
CA GLY A 440 16.75 -23.70 13.92
C GLY A 440 16.94 -23.82 12.40
N PRO A 441 16.21 -24.73 11.73
CA PRO A 441 16.41 -25.07 10.32
C PRO A 441 16.12 -23.97 9.29
N PHE A 442 15.82 -22.76 9.74
CA PHE A 442 15.46 -21.61 8.89
C PHE A 442 16.57 -20.57 8.66
N ARG A 443 17.83 -20.87 8.97
CA ARG A 443 18.92 -20.02 8.51
C ARG A 443 19.18 -20.30 7.03
N PRO A 444 18.95 -19.35 6.09
CA PRO A 444 19.47 -19.52 4.74
C PRO A 444 20.99 -19.58 4.84
N LYS A 445 21.57 -20.68 4.37
CA LYS A 445 23.03 -20.78 4.25
C LYS A 445 23.50 -19.66 3.34
N ALA A 446 24.26 -18.73 3.89
CA ALA A 446 24.96 -17.74 3.08
C ALA A 446 25.76 -18.50 1.99
N PRO A 447 25.67 -18.08 0.72
CA PRO A 447 26.48 -18.69 -0.33
C PRO A 447 27.95 -18.52 0.06
N ALA A 448 28.70 -19.63 0.03
CA ALA A 448 30.14 -19.62 0.28
C ALA A 448 30.79 -18.65 -0.71
N MET A 449 31.39 -17.57 -0.20
CA MET A 449 32.21 -16.68 -1.02
C MET A 449 33.34 -17.53 -1.60
N ALA A 450 33.31 -17.75 -2.91
CA ALA A 450 34.41 -18.40 -3.61
C ALA A 450 35.67 -17.57 -3.43
N GLY A 451 36.71 -18.18 -2.84
CA GLY A 451 37.97 -17.51 -2.59
C GLY A 451 38.56 -16.99 -3.89
N GLY A 452 38.83 -15.68 -3.93
CA GLY A 452 39.62 -15.10 -5.01
C GLY A 452 41.04 -15.66 -5.05
N PRO A 453 41.64 -15.70 -6.22
CA PRO A 453 43.00 -16.21 -6.37
C PRO A 453 44.01 -15.26 -5.73
N LYS A 454 45.06 -15.86 -5.16
CA LYS A 454 46.25 -15.20 -4.58
C LYS A 454 47.00 -14.39 -5.62
#